data_b1ab99aa1a4c850de5505e425cfbdbb1
#
_entry.id   b1ab99aa1a4c850de5505e425cfbdbb1
#
_cell.length_a   1.000
_cell.length_b   1.000
_cell.length_c   1.000
_cell.angle_alpha   90.00
_cell.angle_beta   90.00
_cell.angle_gamma   90.00
#
_symmetry.space_group_name_H-M   'P 1'
#
loop_
_entity.id
_entity.type
_entity.pdbx_description
1 polymer ?
#
loop_
_entity_poly.entity_id
_entity_poly.type
_entity_poly.pdbx_seq_one_letter_code
_entity_poly.pdbx_strand_id
1 'polypeptide(L)'
;MTKPTRKAPSKGQPKSGPRFRERAELLDFLLEVSDATAESIDLDKLLGNVAAIVKDVIPADLFAILLYNDKTQGLKIRYSIGHREEVVKGMTIRLGEGITGTAAATRSPVLVDDVSKDTRYLNALDAVRSELAVPMVARGKLVGVIDLQSTREKAYTEQDRALLRLIGMRVASSIDNARLYLRVERQNRMFRTLATLSQEFSSILDLDELLSKIAKTVRALIDYDAFSIMLVDEERQVLRHRFSERYDERVDLDNVPIGKGLTGAAAKSREVVRVRDTLKDPRYIASHPDIRSEVAIPLIVQDRIVGVMDVESERVGYFTEDHVRTLGLLAPQVASSVENARLYEEIAKRERNLDEDLRAARKLQRVLLPRRAPDIEGLNIYVKSRAAREITGDIYDFFEFGDRAALLSFGDVSGKGAAAALYGALMTGLLRSMAPRRRSPALLMKALNETLMERKVDAHYVALLLMLWDPESGRFTMANAGATPPMVCRAGKIIRPHVEGVPVGLLDDQNYEETVFQTEPGDMLLLYSDGIQDQQGMHEIEYGRNQLAIAFAHYHQQSVRKVAEGIFTDLDRYMGHQAVFDDQTLIAIKVSEL
;
A
#
# COMPACT_ATOMS: atom_id res chain seq x y z
N MET A 1 65.58 0.85 -66.91
CA MET A 1 65.45 0.23 -65.62
C MET A 1 64.09 -0.45 -65.51
N THR A 2 64.10 -1.73 -65.73
CA THR A 2 63.00 -2.65 -65.95
C THR A 2 62.30 -3.00 -64.65
N LYS A 3 60.95 -2.85 -64.57
CA LYS A 3 60.08 -3.36 -63.47
C LYS A 3 59.95 -4.89 -63.58
N PRO A 4 60.02 -5.63 -62.49
CA PRO A 4 59.76 -7.07 -62.51
C PRO A 4 58.24 -7.33 -62.48
N THR A 5 57.79 -8.16 -63.38
CA THR A 5 56.48 -8.76 -63.55
C THR A 5 56.18 -9.70 -62.34
N ARG A 6 55.05 -9.44 -61.64
CA ARG A 6 54.50 -10.32 -60.56
C ARG A 6 53.84 -11.54 -61.27
N LYS A 7 54.34 -12.73 -61.02
CA LYS A 7 53.73 -14.01 -61.36
C LYS A 7 52.44 -14.21 -60.57
N ALA A 8 51.34 -14.61 -61.20
CA ALA A 8 50.11 -15.04 -60.59
C ALA A 8 50.34 -16.29 -59.72
N PRO A 9 49.65 -16.42 -58.56
CA PRO A 9 49.79 -17.60 -57.72
C PRO A 9 49.12 -18.80 -58.37
N SER A 10 49.83 -19.90 -58.44
CA SER A 10 49.36 -21.20 -58.94
C SER A 10 48.23 -21.73 -58.03
N LYS A 11 47.13 -22.24 -58.63
CA LYS A 11 46.06 -22.98 -57.96
C LYS A 11 46.65 -24.17 -57.22
N GLY A 12 46.81 -24.05 -55.90
CA GLY A 12 47.23 -25.12 -55.04
C GLY A 12 46.19 -26.24 -54.99
N GLN A 13 46.65 -27.48 -55.19
CA GLN A 13 45.88 -28.67 -54.87
C GLN A 13 45.48 -28.72 -53.41
N PRO A 14 44.30 -29.21 -53.04
CA PRO A 14 43.89 -29.31 -51.64
C PRO A 14 44.78 -30.34 -50.95
N LYS A 15 45.43 -29.93 -49.88
CA LYS A 15 46.22 -30.80 -49.00
C LYS A 15 45.28 -31.75 -48.28
N SER A 16 45.25 -33.04 -48.68
CA SER A 16 44.61 -34.13 -47.96
C SER A 16 45.48 -34.60 -46.81
N GLY A 17 45.52 -33.85 -45.73
CA GLY A 17 46.16 -34.23 -44.46
C GLY A 17 45.24 -33.85 -43.26
N PRO A 18 45.46 -34.42 -42.06
CA PRO A 18 44.65 -34.01 -40.91
C PRO A 18 44.75 -32.50 -40.74
N ARG A 19 43.62 -31.81 -40.58
CA ARG A 19 43.53 -30.35 -40.45
C ARG A 19 44.18 -29.80 -39.20
N PHE A 20 44.25 -30.65 -38.17
CA PHE A 20 44.99 -30.39 -36.93
C PHE A 20 46.07 -31.47 -36.77
N ARG A 21 47.31 -31.05 -36.64
CA ARG A 21 48.47 -31.97 -36.50
C ARG A 21 48.59 -32.48 -35.06
N GLU A 22 48.13 -31.75 -34.08
CA GLU A 22 48.19 -32.08 -32.68
C GLU A 22 46.86 -31.84 -31.99
N ARG A 23 46.60 -32.54 -30.84
CA ARG A 23 45.43 -32.31 -29.98
C ARG A 23 45.37 -30.89 -29.45
N ALA A 24 46.51 -30.23 -29.24
CA ALA A 24 46.60 -28.85 -28.77
C ALA A 24 45.97 -27.85 -29.75
N GLU A 25 46.27 -27.99 -31.04
CA GLU A 25 45.67 -27.11 -32.09
C GLU A 25 44.15 -27.21 -32.13
N LEU A 26 43.57 -28.39 -31.93
CA LEU A 26 42.12 -28.57 -31.87
C LEU A 26 41.53 -27.92 -30.62
N LEU A 27 42.22 -28.01 -29.47
CA LEU A 27 41.79 -27.39 -28.21
C LEU A 27 41.81 -25.86 -28.32
N ASP A 28 42.91 -25.30 -28.86
CA ASP A 28 43.04 -23.85 -29.06
C ASP A 28 41.93 -23.33 -30.00
N PHE A 29 41.62 -24.06 -31.08
CA PHE A 29 40.50 -23.70 -31.97
C PHE A 29 39.13 -23.77 -31.26
N LEU A 30 38.88 -24.78 -30.42
CA LEU A 30 37.63 -24.88 -29.68
C LEU A 30 37.51 -23.77 -28.61
N LEU A 31 38.63 -23.32 -28.05
CA LEU A 31 38.66 -22.15 -27.16
C LEU A 31 38.33 -20.88 -27.93
N GLU A 32 38.92 -20.69 -29.13
CA GLU A 32 38.59 -19.54 -29.99
C GLU A 32 37.10 -19.51 -30.37
N VAL A 33 36.51 -20.64 -30.72
CA VAL A 33 35.06 -20.78 -30.94
C VAL A 33 34.30 -20.43 -29.67
N SER A 34 34.79 -20.87 -28.51
CA SER A 34 34.19 -20.58 -27.23
C SER A 34 34.17 -19.08 -26.91
N ASP A 35 35.30 -18.41 -27.08
CA ASP A 35 35.46 -16.99 -26.76
C ASP A 35 34.64 -16.13 -27.74
N ALA A 36 34.72 -16.42 -29.03
CA ALA A 36 33.91 -15.70 -30.04
C ALA A 36 32.40 -15.85 -29.87
N THR A 37 31.96 -16.94 -29.20
CA THR A 37 30.55 -17.20 -28.92
C THR A 37 30.10 -16.75 -27.51
N ALA A 38 31.03 -16.50 -26.57
CA ALA A 38 30.75 -16.09 -25.20
C ALA A 38 30.51 -14.59 -25.05
N GLU A 39 31.19 -13.76 -25.85
CA GLU A 39 31.19 -12.31 -25.72
C GLU A 39 29.97 -11.60 -26.30
N SER A 40 29.14 -12.26 -27.13
CA SER A 40 28.05 -11.59 -27.84
C SER A 40 26.68 -12.05 -27.39
N ILE A 41 25.94 -11.12 -26.75
CA ILE A 41 24.49 -11.26 -26.47
C ILE A 41 23.66 -11.01 -27.74
N ASP A 42 24.25 -10.31 -28.73
CA ASP A 42 23.64 -10.04 -30.03
C ASP A 42 23.72 -11.29 -30.90
N LEU A 43 22.55 -11.87 -31.20
CA LEU A 43 22.43 -13.10 -31.96
C LEU A 43 23.03 -12.97 -33.37
N ASP A 44 22.87 -11.84 -34.06
CA ASP A 44 23.35 -11.64 -35.42
C ASP A 44 24.88 -11.53 -35.47
N LYS A 45 25.48 -10.87 -34.49
CA LYS A 45 26.96 -10.84 -34.32
C LYS A 45 27.52 -12.22 -34.01
N LEU A 46 26.85 -12.95 -33.10
CA LEU A 46 27.24 -14.31 -32.72
C LEU A 46 27.23 -15.23 -33.95
N LEU A 47 26.16 -15.20 -34.77
CA LEU A 47 26.07 -16.03 -35.97
C LEU A 47 27.10 -15.65 -37.04
N GLY A 48 27.40 -14.35 -37.19
CA GLY A 48 28.46 -13.85 -38.05
C GLY A 48 29.86 -14.33 -37.66
N ASN A 49 30.19 -14.27 -36.35
CA ASN A 49 31.45 -14.76 -35.82
C ASN A 49 31.61 -16.27 -36.07
N VAL A 50 30.56 -17.03 -35.76
CA VAL A 50 30.54 -18.49 -36.04
C VAL A 50 30.77 -18.80 -37.50
N ALA A 51 30.12 -18.08 -38.40
CA ALA A 51 30.26 -18.28 -39.84
C ALA A 51 31.71 -18.02 -40.32
N ALA A 52 32.36 -16.97 -39.80
CA ALA A 52 33.75 -16.66 -40.11
C ALA A 52 34.67 -17.80 -39.66
N ILE A 53 34.56 -18.24 -38.42
CA ILE A 53 35.39 -19.30 -37.84
C ILE A 53 35.21 -20.63 -38.58
N VAL A 54 33.95 -21.02 -38.86
CA VAL A 54 33.67 -22.28 -39.57
C VAL A 54 34.26 -22.23 -40.98
N LYS A 55 34.15 -21.12 -41.71
CA LYS A 55 34.63 -20.93 -43.05
C LYS A 55 36.17 -21.01 -43.16
N ASP A 56 36.88 -20.53 -42.15
CA ASP A 56 38.35 -20.60 -42.10
C ASP A 56 38.86 -22.04 -41.98
N VAL A 57 38.09 -22.92 -41.35
CA VAL A 57 38.48 -24.30 -41.06
C VAL A 57 37.85 -25.29 -42.02
N ILE A 58 36.58 -25.13 -42.40
CA ILE A 58 35.86 -26.02 -43.34
C ILE A 58 35.42 -25.22 -44.56
N PRO A 59 36.14 -25.32 -45.68
CA PRO A 59 35.77 -24.62 -46.92
C PRO A 59 34.39 -25.04 -47.41
N ALA A 60 33.53 -24.07 -47.66
CA ALA A 60 32.20 -24.27 -48.20
C ALA A 60 31.91 -23.20 -49.27
N ASP A 61 31.21 -23.58 -50.34
CA ASP A 61 30.74 -22.64 -51.36
C ASP A 61 29.47 -21.91 -50.91
N LEU A 62 28.59 -22.64 -50.14
CA LEU A 62 27.44 -22.07 -49.45
C LEU A 62 27.49 -22.49 -47.99
N PHE A 63 27.09 -21.53 -47.12
CA PHE A 63 26.99 -21.72 -45.69
C PHE A 63 25.66 -21.18 -45.19
N ALA A 64 24.99 -21.91 -44.32
CA ALA A 64 23.79 -21.41 -43.65
C ALA A 64 23.71 -21.85 -42.17
N ILE A 65 23.18 -20.96 -41.34
CA ILE A 65 22.70 -21.29 -40.02
C ILE A 65 21.18 -21.12 -40.01
N LEU A 66 20.49 -22.24 -39.82
CA LEU A 66 19.04 -22.28 -39.73
C LEU A 66 18.64 -22.42 -38.29
N LEU A 67 17.72 -21.58 -37.82
CA LEU A 67 17.18 -21.66 -36.45
C LEU A 67 15.80 -22.29 -36.44
N TYR A 68 15.60 -23.17 -35.50
CA TYR A 68 14.30 -23.81 -35.27
C TYR A 68 13.33 -22.84 -34.59
N ASN A 69 12.08 -22.83 -35.04
CA ASN A 69 10.99 -22.03 -34.50
C ASN A 69 9.84 -22.96 -34.10
N ASP A 70 9.57 -23.02 -32.81
CA ASP A 70 8.50 -23.85 -32.22
C ASP A 70 7.09 -23.50 -32.73
N LYS A 71 6.82 -22.23 -33.06
CA LYS A 71 5.50 -21.82 -33.58
C LYS A 71 5.20 -22.32 -34.99
N THR A 72 6.22 -22.36 -35.83
CA THR A 72 6.08 -22.82 -37.22
C THR A 72 6.48 -24.27 -37.41
N GLN A 73 7.02 -24.92 -36.37
CA GLN A 73 7.56 -26.29 -36.40
C GLN A 73 8.56 -26.51 -37.56
N GLY A 74 9.37 -25.49 -37.86
CA GLY A 74 10.28 -25.49 -39.00
C GLY A 74 11.57 -24.72 -38.74
N LEU A 75 12.52 -24.95 -39.64
CA LEU A 75 13.82 -24.28 -39.70
C LEU A 75 13.73 -23.07 -40.64
N LYS A 76 14.22 -21.92 -40.19
CA LYS A 76 14.37 -20.71 -41.01
C LYS A 76 15.84 -20.29 -41.07
N ILE A 77 16.31 -19.92 -42.24
CA ILE A 77 17.64 -19.36 -42.40
C ILE A 77 17.73 -18.05 -41.64
N ARG A 78 18.66 -17.97 -40.71
CA ARG A 78 18.94 -16.75 -39.95
C ARG A 78 20.22 -16.06 -40.40
N TYR A 79 21.19 -16.83 -40.83
CA TYR A 79 22.44 -16.33 -41.39
C TYR A 79 22.86 -17.18 -42.58
N SER A 80 23.37 -16.59 -43.65
CA SER A 80 23.84 -17.34 -44.83
C SER A 80 24.92 -16.59 -45.59
N ILE A 81 25.76 -17.38 -46.29
CA ILE A 81 26.77 -16.91 -47.24
C ILE A 81 26.59 -17.72 -48.54
N GLY A 82 26.55 -17.04 -49.68
CA GLY A 82 26.43 -17.66 -50.98
C GLY A 82 25.01 -17.99 -51.46
N HIS A 83 24.01 -17.95 -50.58
CA HIS A 83 22.61 -18.20 -50.93
C HIS A 83 21.95 -16.99 -51.58
N ARG A 84 20.96 -17.22 -52.47
CA ARG A 84 20.13 -16.16 -53.05
C ARG A 84 19.19 -15.57 -52.02
N GLU A 85 18.93 -14.25 -52.07
CA GLU A 85 18.04 -13.57 -51.12
C GLU A 85 16.63 -14.15 -51.06
N GLU A 86 16.10 -14.62 -52.19
CA GLU A 86 14.77 -15.23 -52.32
C GLU A 86 14.65 -16.51 -51.47
N VAL A 87 15.72 -17.34 -51.47
CA VAL A 87 15.81 -18.56 -50.67
C VAL A 87 15.87 -18.22 -49.16
N VAL A 88 16.66 -17.21 -48.83
CA VAL A 88 16.84 -16.79 -47.43
C VAL A 88 15.54 -16.27 -46.82
N LYS A 89 14.77 -15.47 -47.57
CA LYS A 89 13.54 -14.81 -47.05
C LYS A 89 12.30 -15.71 -47.11
N GLY A 90 12.20 -16.61 -48.08
CA GLY A 90 10.98 -17.39 -48.37
C GLY A 90 10.96 -18.81 -47.83
N MET A 91 12.10 -19.40 -47.52
CA MET A 91 12.20 -20.83 -47.25
C MET A 91 12.00 -21.17 -45.76
N THR A 92 11.05 -22.03 -45.47
CA THR A 92 10.88 -22.69 -44.18
C THR A 92 10.94 -24.19 -44.40
N ILE A 93 11.95 -24.85 -43.83
CA ILE A 93 12.18 -26.29 -44.00
C ILE A 93 11.54 -27.02 -42.81
N ARG A 94 10.66 -27.99 -43.07
CA ARG A 94 10.04 -28.79 -42.00
C ARG A 94 11.02 -29.85 -41.49
N LEU A 95 10.78 -30.30 -40.25
CA LEU A 95 11.55 -31.44 -39.73
C LEU A 95 11.35 -32.67 -40.60
N GLY A 96 12.47 -33.29 -41.02
CA GLY A 96 12.49 -34.42 -41.94
C GLY A 96 12.49 -34.04 -43.41
N GLU A 97 12.30 -32.78 -43.76
CA GLU A 97 12.31 -32.30 -45.16
C GLU A 97 13.73 -31.88 -45.56
N GLY A 98 14.20 -32.40 -46.67
CA GLY A 98 15.56 -32.12 -47.10
C GLY A 98 16.66 -32.78 -46.26
N ILE A 99 17.91 -32.47 -46.56
CA ILE A 99 19.09 -32.95 -45.82
C ILE A 99 19.16 -32.24 -44.45
N THR A 100 18.99 -30.92 -44.45
CA THR A 100 18.95 -30.10 -43.24
C THR A 100 17.79 -30.48 -42.33
N GLY A 101 16.57 -30.68 -42.84
CA GLY A 101 15.42 -31.11 -42.06
C GLY A 101 15.57 -32.53 -41.52
N THR A 102 16.24 -33.43 -42.28
CA THR A 102 16.58 -34.79 -41.81
C THR A 102 17.58 -34.72 -40.66
N ALA A 103 18.63 -33.91 -40.76
CA ALA A 103 19.59 -33.71 -39.66
C ALA A 103 18.90 -33.18 -38.39
N ALA A 104 17.96 -32.25 -38.56
CA ALA A 104 17.16 -31.70 -37.46
C ALA A 104 16.26 -32.78 -36.79
N ALA A 105 15.54 -33.56 -37.57
CA ALA A 105 14.62 -34.58 -37.09
C ALA A 105 15.34 -35.73 -36.38
N THR A 106 16.46 -36.20 -36.94
CA THR A 106 17.26 -37.29 -36.36
C THR A 106 18.20 -36.83 -35.25
N ARG A 107 18.38 -35.50 -35.10
CA ARG A 107 19.38 -34.89 -34.22
C ARG A 107 20.79 -35.44 -34.40
N SER A 108 21.10 -35.85 -35.61
CA SER A 108 22.37 -36.46 -36.00
C SER A 108 22.92 -35.78 -37.25
N PRO A 109 24.23 -35.59 -37.38
CA PRO A 109 24.82 -35.03 -38.58
C PRO A 109 24.52 -35.88 -39.82
N VAL A 110 24.21 -35.24 -40.93
CA VAL A 110 24.00 -35.87 -42.24
C VAL A 110 25.08 -35.39 -43.16
N LEU A 111 25.87 -36.33 -43.70
CA LEU A 111 26.91 -36.08 -44.68
C LEU A 111 26.48 -36.76 -46.00
N VAL A 112 26.43 -35.96 -47.08
CA VAL A 112 26.07 -36.44 -48.43
C VAL A 112 27.21 -36.14 -49.38
N ASP A 113 27.80 -37.19 -49.95
CA ASP A 113 28.93 -37.12 -50.84
C ASP A 113 28.55 -36.62 -52.25
N ASP A 114 27.34 -36.97 -52.73
CA ASP A 114 26.79 -36.55 -54.03
C ASP A 114 25.28 -36.32 -53.87
N VAL A 115 24.87 -35.06 -53.79
CA VAL A 115 23.47 -34.66 -53.59
C VAL A 115 22.58 -35.00 -54.80
N SER A 116 23.17 -35.22 -56.01
CA SER A 116 22.40 -35.61 -57.17
C SER A 116 21.81 -37.00 -57.09
N LYS A 117 22.37 -37.84 -56.20
CA LYS A 117 21.91 -39.20 -55.89
C LYS A 117 21.03 -39.30 -54.65
N ASP A 118 20.90 -38.23 -53.93
CA ASP A 118 20.08 -38.19 -52.64
C ASP A 118 18.71 -37.58 -52.89
N THR A 119 17.68 -38.39 -52.80
CA THR A 119 16.29 -37.98 -53.07
C THR A 119 15.76 -36.95 -52.08
N ARG A 120 16.45 -36.74 -50.98
CA ARG A 120 16.08 -35.72 -49.96
C ARG A 120 16.56 -34.33 -50.34
N TYR A 121 17.51 -34.18 -51.29
CA TYR A 121 18.11 -32.88 -51.58
C TYR A 121 17.06 -31.86 -52.06
N LEU A 122 17.01 -30.71 -51.34
CA LEU A 122 16.22 -29.57 -51.77
C LEU A 122 17.13 -28.63 -52.56
N ASN A 123 16.85 -28.49 -53.85
CA ASN A 123 17.71 -27.74 -54.76
C ASN A 123 17.78 -26.25 -54.42
N ALA A 124 18.84 -25.83 -53.70
CA ALA A 124 19.12 -24.45 -53.38
C ALA A 124 19.96 -23.75 -54.45
N LEU A 125 20.80 -24.51 -55.18
CA LEU A 125 21.63 -24.06 -56.27
C LEU A 125 22.05 -25.28 -57.16
N ASP A 126 21.81 -25.25 -58.41
CA ASP A 126 22.06 -26.37 -59.35
C ASP A 126 23.52 -26.87 -59.38
N ALA A 127 24.47 -26.05 -58.96
CA ALA A 127 25.89 -26.36 -58.92
C ALA A 127 26.35 -27.16 -57.67
N VAL A 128 25.52 -27.33 -56.65
CA VAL A 128 25.89 -28.06 -55.43
C VAL A 128 26.03 -29.54 -55.70
N ARG A 129 27.10 -30.16 -55.17
CA ARG A 129 27.43 -31.57 -55.36
C ARG A 129 27.55 -32.34 -54.05
N SER A 130 27.93 -31.68 -52.90
CA SER A 130 27.99 -32.33 -51.60
C SER A 130 27.47 -31.40 -50.52
N GLU A 131 26.92 -32.00 -49.47
CA GLU A 131 26.30 -31.27 -48.34
C GLU A 131 26.65 -31.93 -47.01
N LEU A 132 26.90 -31.09 -45.99
CA LEU A 132 27.08 -31.49 -44.60
C LEU A 132 26.16 -30.67 -43.70
N ALA A 133 25.11 -31.28 -43.21
CA ALA A 133 24.16 -30.68 -42.28
C ALA A 133 24.37 -31.20 -40.85
N VAL A 134 24.60 -30.30 -39.91
CA VAL A 134 24.85 -30.65 -38.53
C VAL A 134 23.84 -29.99 -37.60
N PRO A 135 23.07 -30.77 -36.84
CA PRO A 135 22.09 -30.22 -35.90
C PRO A 135 22.77 -29.57 -34.69
N MET A 136 22.29 -28.40 -34.33
CA MET A 136 22.63 -27.65 -33.13
C MET A 136 21.65 -28.05 -32.02
N VAL A 137 22.12 -28.80 -31.03
CA VAL A 137 21.31 -29.30 -29.93
C VAL A 137 21.88 -28.79 -28.60
N ALA A 138 21.07 -28.10 -27.80
CA ALA A 138 21.40 -27.64 -26.48
C ALA A 138 20.40 -28.22 -25.45
N ARG A 139 20.88 -28.77 -24.36
CA ARG A 139 20.05 -29.36 -23.30
C ARG A 139 18.97 -30.31 -23.80
N GLY A 140 19.31 -31.12 -24.85
CA GLY A 140 18.38 -32.06 -25.46
C GLY A 140 17.34 -31.45 -26.41
N LYS A 141 17.32 -30.10 -26.58
CA LYS A 141 16.41 -29.40 -27.50
C LYS A 141 17.13 -29.01 -28.79
N LEU A 142 16.41 -29.14 -29.93
CA LEU A 142 16.90 -28.66 -31.21
C LEU A 142 16.87 -27.11 -31.20
N VAL A 143 18.03 -26.49 -31.45
CA VAL A 143 18.17 -25.02 -31.58
C VAL A 143 18.17 -24.63 -33.05
N GLY A 144 18.75 -25.46 -33.92
CA GLY A 144 18.84 -25.22 -35.34
C GLY A 144 19.74 -26.22 -36.05
N VAL A 145 20.22 -25.87 -37.25
CA VAL A 145 21.13 -26.67 -38.09
C VAL A 145 22.18 -25.74 -38.65
N ILE A 146 23.46 -26.18 -38.70
CA ILE A 146 24.52 -25.58 -39.49
C ILE A 146 24.60 -26.40 -40.79
N ASP A 147 24.55 -25.75 -41.91
CA ASP A 147 24.55 -26.34 -43.24
C ASP A 147 25.71 -25.82 -44.09
N LEU A 148 26.52 -26.76 -44.61
CA LEU A 148 27.63 -26.49 -45.49
C LEU A 148 27.40 -27.21 -46.82
N GLN A 149 27.52 -26.48 -47.94
CA GLN A 149 27.36 -27.05 -49.27
C GLN A 149 28.58 -26.72 -50.15
N SER A 150 28.95 -27.64 -51.02
CA SER A 150 30.03 -27.45 -51.95
C SER A 150 29.67 -27.90 -53.39
N THR A 151 30.26 -27.22 -54.33
CA THR A 151 30.17 -27.55 -55.78
C THR A 151 31.03 -28.74 -56.18
N ARG A 152 31.80 -29.33 -55.26
CA ARG A 152 32.65 -30.51 -55.47
C ARG A 152 31.99 -31.72 -54.79
N GLU A 153 32.10 -32.87 -55.49
CA GLU A 153 31.73 -34.14 -54.86
C GLU A 153 32.72 -34.50 -53.76
N LYS A 154 32.22 -35.18 -52.74
CA LYS A 154 33.03 -35.62 -51.58
C LYS A 154 33.89 -34.51 -50.93
N ALA A 155 33.36 -33.29 -50.94
CA ALA A 155 34.10 -32.16 -50.36
C ALA A 155 34.33 -32.25 -48.85
N TYR A 156 33.50 -33.02 -48.14
CA TYR A 156 33.53 -33.15 -46.70
C TYR A 156 33.92 -34.57 -46.27
N THR A 157 34.68 -34.65 -45.19
CA THR A 157 35.19 -35.90 -44.59
C THR A 157 34.47 -36.20 -43.26
N GLU A 158 34.68 -37.43 -42.75
CA GLU A 158 34.23 -37.78 -41.38
C GLU A 158 34.86 -36.89 -40.28
N GLN A 159 36.08 -36.39 -40.52
CA GLN A 159 36.73 -35.45 -39.64
C GLN A 159 36.01 -34.09 -39.65
N ASP A 160 35.58 -33.60 -40.81
CA ASP A 160 34.80 -32.37 -40.93
C ASP A 160 33.45 -32.51 -40.26
N ARG A 161 32.78 -33.66 -40.40
CA ARG A 161 31.55 -33.98 -39.72
C ARG A 161 31.71 -33.97 -38.20
N ALA A 162 32.76 -34.56 -37.64
CA ALA A 162 33.05 -34.58 -36.22
C ALA A 162 33.36 -33.18 -35.68
N LEU A 163 34.17 -32.40 -36.40
CA LEU A 163 34.52 -31.03 -36.04
C LEU A 163 33.31 -30.10 -36.06
N LEU A 164 32.52 -30.11 -37.14
CA LEU A 164 31.34 -29.26 -37.23
C LEU A 164 30.29 -29.63 -36.18
N ARG A 165 30.22 -30.92 -35.77
CA ARG A 165 29.38 -31.35 -34.66
C ARG A 165 29.81 -30.72 -33.33
N LEU A 166 31.11 -30.65 -33.02
CA LEU A 166 31.63 -30.00 -31.81
C LEU A 166 31.33 -28.50 -31.82
N ILE A 167 31.55 -27.84 -32.96
CA ILE A 167 31.19 -26.43 -33.15
C ILE A 167 29.69 -26.24 -32.98
N GLY A 168 28.86 -27.06 -33.63
CA GLY A 168 27.41 -26.99 -33.55
C GLY A 168 26.85 -27.13 -32.13
N MET A 169 27.42 -28.03 -31.32
CA MET A 169 27.02 -28.15 -29.91
C MET A 169 27.38 -26.89 -29.11
N ARG A 170 28.56 -26.30 -29.34
CA ARG A 170 28.97 -25.06 -28.66
C ARG A 170 28.10 -23.87 -29.05
N VAL A 171 27.90 -23.70 -30.33
CA VAL A 171 27.03 -22.65 -30.92
C VAL A 171 25.60 -22.78 -30.41
N ALA A 172 25.06 -24.02 -30.39
CA ALA A 172 23.74 -24.28 -29.81
C ALA A 172 23.62 -23.79 -28.39
N SER A 173 24.62 -24.08 -27.53
CA SER A 173 24.62 -23.62 -26.15
C SER A 173 24.66 -22.09 -26.02
N SER A 174 25.46 -21.42 -26.85
CA SER A 174 25.57 -19.95 -26.86
C SER A 174 24.28 -19.28 -27.35
N ILE A 175 23.63 -19.82 -28.38
CA ILE A 175 22.34 -19.33 -28.89
C ILE A 175 21.24 -19.52 -27.80
N ASP A 176 21.19 -20.68 -27.14
CA ASP A 176 20.22 -20.96 -26.09
C ASP A 176 20.41 -19.99 -24.91
N ASN A 177 21.65 -19.76 -24.49
CA ASN A 177 21.99 -18.80 -23.44
C ASN A 177 21.59 -17.35 -23.82
N ALA A 178 21.90 -16.90 -25.04
CA ALA A 178 21.49 -15.58 -25.52
C ALA A 178 19.97 -15.41 -25.54
N ARG A 179 19.22 -16.43 -25.99
CA ARG A 179 17.75 -16.43 -25.96
C ARG A 179 17.20 -16.34 -24.55
N LEU A 180 17.77 -17.12 -23.61
CA LEU A 180 17.37 -17.08 -22.21
C LEU A 180 17.65 -15.72 -21.59
N TYR A 181 18.84 -15.15 -21.83
CA TYR A 181 19.20 -13.82 -21.34
C TYR A 181 18.22 -12.74 -21.82
N LEU A 182 17.93 -12.69 -23.13
CA LEU A 182 16.97 -11.73 -23.69
C LEU A 182 15.56 -11.91 -23.12
N ARG A 183 15.16 -13.14 -22.82
CA ARG A 183 13.86 -13.41 -22.15
C ARG A 183 13.85 -12.85 -20.74
N VAL A 184 14.89 -13.13 -19.95
CA VAL A 184 15.03 -12.63 -18.57
C VAL A 184 15.09 -11.09 -18.56
N GLU A 185 15.86 -10.48 -19.45
CA GLU A 185 15.95 -9.02 -19.56
C GLU A 185 14.59 -8.37 -19.87
N ARG A 186 13.84 -8.97 -20.80
CA ARG A 186 12.49 -8.50 -21.13
C ARG A 186 11.53 -8.62 -19.95
N GLN A 187 11.60 -9.73 -19.20
CA GLN A 187 10.82 -9.92 -17.98
C GLN A 187 11.21 -8.91 -16.92
N ASN A 188 12.51 -8.70 -16.66
CA ASN A 188 12.98 -7.72 -15.68
C ASN A 188 12.55 -6.30 -16.03
N ARG A 189 12.62 -5.90 -17.29
CA ARG A 189 12.14 -4.58 -17.74
C ARG A 189 10.64 -4.42 -17.46
N MET A 190 9.86 -5.45 -17.77
CA MET A 190 8.42 -5.46 -17.49
C MET A 190 8.15 -5.33 -15.97
N PHE A 191 8.85 -6.12 -15.13
CA PHE A 191 8.69 -6.03 -13.68
C PHE A 191 9.05 -4.65 -13.12
N ARG A 192 10.13 -4.04 -13.61
CA ARG A 192 10.51 -2.67 -13.19
C ARG A 192 9.43 -1.66 -13.55
N THR A 193 8.89 -1.72 -14.76
CA THR A 193 7.80 -0.82 -15.17
C THR A 193 6.55 -1.00 -14.30
N LEU A 194 6.15 -2.24 -14.03
CA LEU A 194 5.02 -2.53 -13.14
C LEU A 194 5.26 -2.06 -11.70
N ALA A 195 6.48 -2.24 -11.17
CA ALA A 195 6.84 -1.78 -9.83
C ALA A 195 6.78 -0.24 -9.72
N THR A 196 7.27 0.47 -10.73
CA THR A 196 7.19 1.95 -10.78
C THR A 196 5.74 2.41 -10.82
N LEU A 197 4.91 1.83 -11.68
CA LEU A 197 3.48 2.17 -11.75
C LEU A 197 2.74 1.84 -10.46
N SER A 198 3.07 0.70 -9.83
CA SER A 198 2.51 0.33 -8.52
C SER A 198 2.83 1.37 -7.45
N GLN A 199 4.08 1.84 -7.40
CA GLN A 199 4.51 2.86 -6.45
C GLN A 199 3.82 4.20 -6.72
N GLU A 200 3.73 4.61 -7.99
CA GLU A 200 3.04 5.84 -8.38
C GLU A 200 1.55 5.79 -7.98
N PHE A 201 0.84 4.72 -8.29
CA PHE A 201 -0.57 4.58 -7.95
C PHE A 201 -0.80 4.50 -6.43
N SER A 202 0.03 3.73 -5.70
CA SER A 202 -0.12 3.56 -4.25
C SER A 202 0.19 4.82 -3.44
N SER A 203 0.90 5.80 -4.02
CA SER A 203 1.19 7.07 -3.36
C SER A 203 0.03 8.07 -3.42
N ILE A 204 -0.97 7.83 -4.28
CA ILE A 204 -2.13 8.71 -4.45
C ILE A 204 -3.28 8.15 -3.60
N LEU A 205 -3.65 8.90 -2.55
CA LEU A 205 -4.72 8.51 -1.63
C LEU A 205 -6.08 9.09 -2.00
N ASP A 206 -6.11 10.17 -2.78
CA ASP A 206 -7.34 10.71 -3.34
C ASP A 206 -7.79 9.83 -4.50
N LEU A 207 -9.01 9.30 -4.39
CA LEU A 207 -9.54 8.34 -5.36
C LEU A 207 -9.75 8.97 -6.74
N ASP A 208 -10.21 10.21 -6.83
CA ASP A 208 -10.48 10.88 -8.11
C ASP A 208 -9.17 11.23 -8.84
N GLU A 209 -8.14 11.66 -8.11
CA GLU A 209 -6.80 11.88 -8.65
C GLU A 209 -6.19 10.58 -9.15
N LEU A 210 -6.31 9.49 -8.37
CA LEU A 210 -5.83 8.16 -8.74
C LEU A 210 -6.48 7.66 -10.02
N LEU A 211 -7.81 7.73 -10.14
CA LEU A 211 -8.54 7.27 -11.31
C LEU A 211 -8.16 8.07 -12.57
N SER A 212 -7.97 9.38 -12.44
CA SER A 212 -7.46 10.23 -13.53
C SER A 212 -6.04 9.84 -13.96
N LYS A 213 -5.16 9.51 -13.01
CA LYS A 213 -3.80 9.04 -13.29
C LYS A 213 -3.81 7.68 -14.00
N ILE A 214 -4.68 6.76 -13.57
CA ILE A 214 -4.86 5.45 -14.21
C ILE A 214 -5.31 5.62 -15.66
N ALA A 215 -6.33 6.44 -15.93
CA ALA A 215 -6.82 6.71 -17.28
C ALA A 215 -5.72 7.23 -18.19
N LYS A 216 -4.95 8.23 -17.75
CA LYS A 216 -3.78 8.76 -18.48
C LYS A 216 -2.72 7.69 -18.75
N THR A 217 -2.46 6.81 -17.80
CA THR A 217 -1.48 5.73 -17.94
C THR A 217 -1.96 4.70 -18.94
N VAL A 218 -3.23 4.31 -18.90
CA VAL A 218 -3.83 3.38 -19.87
C VAL A 218 -3.81 3.98 -21.26
N ARG A 219 -4.17 5.27 -21.43
CA ARG A 219 -4.12 5.98 -22.72
C ARG A 219 -2.71 6.03 -23.34
N ALA A 220 -1.69 6.20 -22.50
CA ALA A 220 -0.29 6.18 -22.97
C ALA A 220 0.16 4.80 -23.49
N LEU A 221 -0.50 3.72 -23.07
CA LEU A 221 -0.20 2.36 -23.47
C LEU A 221 -1.07 1.88 -24.63
N ILE A 222 -2.34 2.25 -24.62
CA ILE A 222 -3.36 1.80 -25.57
C ILE A 222 -4.29 2.97 -25.83
N ASP A 223 -4.36 3.40 -27.07
CA ASP A 223 -5.33 4.42 -27.49
C ASP A 223 -6.77 3.90 -27.32
N TYR A 224 -7.69 4.76 -26.93
CA TYR A 224 -9.09 4.41 -26.75
C TYR A 224 -10.02 5.61 -27.02
N ASP A 225 -11.26 5.33 -27.34
CA ASP A 225 -12.29 6.36 -27.58
C ASP A 225 -13.13 6.62 -26.33
N ALA A 226 -13.33 5.59 -25.48
CA ALA A 226 -13.92 5.72 -24.16
C ALA A 226 -13.23 4.82 -23.13
N PHE A 227 -13.22 5.28 -21.88
CA PHE A 227 -12.63 4.58 -20.74
C PHE A 227 -13.47 4.79 -19.50
N SER A 228 -13.69 3.72 -18.74
CA SER A 228 -14.35 3.84 -17.46
C SER A 228 -13.77 2.91 -16.40
N ILE A 229 -13.88 3.31 -15.15
CA ILE A 229 -13.67 2.46 -13.97
C ILE A 229 -14.97 2.47 -13.17
N MET A 230 -15.50 1.28 -13.01
CA MET A 230 -16.70 1.03 -12.21
C MET A 230 -16.30 0.27 -10.95
N LEU A 231 -16.84 0.66 -9.80
CA LEU A 231 -16.62 0.00 -8.52
C LEU A 231 -17.84 -0.80 -8.11
N VAL A 232 -17.61 -1.93 -7.45
CA VAL A 232 -18.70 -2.78 -6.96
C VAL A 232 -19.37 -2.14 -5.74
N ASP A 233 -20.69 -2.00 -5.81
CA ASP A 233 -21.57 -1.77 -4.68
C ASP A 233 -22.12 -3.13 -4.23
N GLU A 234 -21.56 -3.69 -3.15
CA GLU A 234 -21.91 -5.03 -2.66
C GLU A 234 -23.34 -5.10 -2.13
N GLU A 235 -23.84 -4.01 -1.53
CA GLU A 235 -25.21 -3.96 -0.99
C GLU A 235 -26.26 -4.01 -2.10
N ARG A 236 -26.02 -3.30 -3.20
CA ARG A 236 -26.95 -3.19 -4.33
C ARG A 236 -26.69 -4.20 -5.43
N GLN A 237 -25.55 -4.92 -5.39
CA GLN A 237 -25.11 -5.87 -6.42
C GLN A 237 -25.02 -5.23 -7.81
N VAL A 238 -24.45 -4.02 -7.86
CA VAL A 238 -24.25 -3.25 -9.09
C VAL A 238 -22.80 -2.76 -9.20
N LEU A 239 -22.39 -2.49 -10.43
CA LEU A 239 -21.21 -1.69 -10.74
C LEU A 239 -21.63 -0.22 -10.83
N ARG A 240 -21.01 0.63 -10.03
CA ARG A 240 -21.22 2.08 -10.07
C ARG A 240 -20.09 2.75 -10.81
N HIS A 241 -20.42 3.60 -11.77
CA HIS A 241 -19.45 4.43 -12.44
C HIS A 241 -18.80 5.38 -11.42
N ARG A 242 -17.49 5.24 -11.25
CA ARG A 242 -16.70 6.12 -10.38
C ARG A 242 -15.86 7.10 -11.20
N PHE A 243 -15.41 6.65 -12.38
CA PHE A 243 -14.69 7.47 -13.34
C PHE A 243 -15.11 7.05 -14.76
N SER A 244 -15.44 8.00 -15.60
CA SER A 244 -15.75 7.78 -17.02
C SER A 244 -15.23 8.92 -17.86
N GLU A 245 -14.56 8.58 -18.94
CA GLU A 245 -13.99 9.51 -19.90
C GLU A 245 -14.34 9.03 -21.31
N ARG A 246 -14.90 9.91 -22.11
CA ARG A 246 -15.22 9.64 -23.51
C ARG A 246 -14.77 10.82 -24.35
N TYR A 247 -14.02 10.55 -25.43
CA TYR A 247 -13.45 11.61 -26.27
C TYR A 247 -12.78 12.73 -25.47
N ASP A 248 -12.02 12.35 -24.42
CA ASP A 248 -11.35 13.25 -23.48
C ASP A 248 -12.29 14.08 -22.59
N GLU A 249 -13.60 13.83 -22.60
CA GLU A 249 -14.57 14.45 -21.71
C GLU A 249 -15.06 13.50 -20.60
N ARG A 250 -15.24 14.03 -19.39
CA ARG A 250 -15.77 13.26 -18.26
C ARG A 250 -17.27 13.06 -18.42
N VAL A 251 -17.75 11.82 -18.25
CA VAL A 251 -19.16 11.45 -18.46
C VAL A 251 -19.71 10.76 -17.21
N ASP A 252 -20.91 11.17 -16.77
CA ASP A 252 -21.68 10.47 -15.74
C ASP A 252 -22.58 9.43 -16.41
N LEU A 253 -22.46 8.17 -15.96
CA LEU A 253 -23.22 7.03 -16.47
C LEU A 253 -23.99 6.35 -15.33
N ASP A 254 -25.06 5.64 -15.69
CA ASP A 254 -25.88 4.87 -14.75
C ASP A 254 -25.16 3.62 -14.21
N ASN A 255 -25.73 3.05 -13.14
CA ASN A 255 -25.24 1.82 -12.53
C ASN A 255 -25.53 0.59 -13.42
N VAL A 256 -24.60 -0.35 -13.49
CA VAL A 256 -24.73 -1.60 -14.25
C VAL A 256 -24.90 -2.79 -13.31
N PRO A 257 -25.99 -3.57 -13.37
CA PRO A 257 -26.15 -4.79 -12.55
C PRO A 257 -25.05 -5.81 -12.85
N ILE A 258 -24.53 -6.47 -11.80
CA ILE A 258 -23.54 -7.56 -11.96
C ILE A 258 -24.17 -8.69 -12.79
N GLY A 259 -23.46 -9.10 -13.86
CA GLY A 259 -23.93 -10.09 -14.84
C GLY A 259 -24.69 -9.51 -16.03
N LYS A 260 -25.00 -8.21 -16.05
CA LYS A 260 -25.57 -7.53 -17.23
C LYS A 260 -24.51 -6.73 -17.97
N GLY A 261 -24.63 -6.65 -19.27
CA GLY A 261 -23.64 -6.00 -20.12
C GLY A 261 -22.32 -6.76 -20.17
N LEU A 262 -21.33 -6.18 -20.86
CA LEU A 262 -19.98 -6.77 -20.96
C LEU A 262 -19.20 -6.57 -19.65
N THR A 263 -19.29 -5.39 -19.07
CA THR A 263 -18.69 -5.06 -17.78
C THR A 263 -19.27 -5.88 -16.63
N GLY A 264 -20.62 -6.03 -16.56
CA GLY A 264 -21.25 -6.88 -15.58
C GLY A 264 -20.93 -8.37 -15.77
N ALA A 265 -20.75 -8.83 -17.02
CA ALA A 265 -20.32 -10.19 -17.32
C ALA A 265 -18.87 -10.42 -16.83
N ALA A 266 -17.95 -9.50 -17.06
CA ALA A 266 -16.58 -9.55 -16.57
C ALA A 266 -16.53 -9.57 -15.04
N ALA A 267 -17.37 -8.76 -14.36
CA ALA A 267 -17.50 -8.79 -12.90
C ALA A 267 -17.96 -10.14 -12.39
N LYS A 268 -18.96 -10.77 -13.02
CA LYS A 268 -19.53 -12.04 -12.60
C LYS A 268 -18.59 -13.22 -12.87
N SER A 269 -17.98 -13.28 -14.05
CA SER A 269 -17.08 -14.38 -14.43
C SER A 269 -15.70 -14.25 -13.79
N ARG A 270 -15.30 -13.04 -13.38
CA ARG A 270 -13.93 -12.70 -12.94
C ARG A 270 -12.87 -12.93 -14.01
N GLU A 271 -13.29 -12.90 -15.26
CA GLU A 271 -12.44 -13.09 -16.43
C GLU A 271 -12.54 -11.87 -17.35
N VAL A 272 -11.48 -11.64 -18.11
CA VAL A 272 -11.50 -10.57 -19.11
C VAL A 272 -12.50 -10.88 -20.21
N VAL A 273 -13.40 -9.94 -20.47
CA VAL A 273 -14.35 -10.01 -21.58
C VAL A 273 -13.84 -9.11 -22.69
N ARG A 274 -13.48 -9.72 -23.84
CA ARG A 274 -13.07 -8.99 -25.05
C ARG A 274 -14.08 -9.22 -26.17
N VAL A 275 -14.65 -8.14 -26.70
CA VAL A 275 -15.60 -8.17 -27.81
C VAL A 275 -15.01 -7.46 -29.03
N ARG A 276 -14.93 -8.16 -30.15
CA ARG A 276 -14.34 -7.62 -31.39
C ARG A 276 -15.29 -6.74 -32.17
N ASP A 277 -16.60 -6.99 -32.07
CA ASP A 277 -17.67 -6.21 -32.70
C ASP A 277 -18.88 -6.19 -31.77
N THR A 278 -19.09 -5.07 -31.08
CA THR A 278 -20.13 -4.88 -30.07
C THR A 278 -21.52 -5.12 -30.62
N LEU A 279 -21.77 -4.78 -31.89
CA LEU A 279 -23.08 -5.00 -32.51
C LEU A 279 -23.43 -6.48 -32.73
N LYS A 280 -22.45 -7.38 -32.60
CA LYS A 280 -22.65 -8.84 -32.75
C LYS A 280 -22.72 -9.57 -31.41
N ASP A 281 -22.47 -8.90 -30.30
CA ASP A 281 -22.55 -9.53 -28.98
C ASP A 281 -23.87 -9.15 -28.30
N PRO A 282 -24.76 -10.12 -28.04
CA PRO A 282 -26.07 -9.85 -27.45
C PRO A 282 -26.01 -9.32 -26.02
N ARG A 283 -24.85 -9.39 -25.36
CA ARG A 283 -24.66 -8.87 -24.01
C ARG A 283 -24.37 -7.36 -24.03
N TYR A 284 -23.98 -6.81 -25.19
CA TYR A 284 -23.59 -5.40 -25.26
C TYR A 284 -24.77 -4.48 -24.90
N ILE A 285 -24.54 -3.60 -23.95
CA ILE A 285 -25.45 -2.49 -23.63
C ILE A 285 -24.82 -1.25 -24.22
N ALA A 286 -25.47 -0.66 -25.21
CA ALA A 286 -24.91 0.48 -25.94
C ALA A 286 -24.67 1.66 -24.99
N SER A 287 -23.41 1.92 -24.69
CA SER A 287 -22.95 3.13 -23.99
C SER A 287 -22.92 4.32 -24.95
N HIS A 288 -22.57 4.06 -26.21
CA HIS A 288 -22.53 5.01 -27.31
C HIS A 288 -22.75 4.29 -28.65
N PRO A 289 -23.45 4.91 -29.64
CA PRO A 289 -23.77 4.25 -30.91
C PRO A 289 -22.55 3.92 -31.77
N ASP A 290 -21.46 4.66 -31.62
CA ASP A 290 -20.26 4.52 -32.47
C ASP A 290 -19.27 3.48 -31.95
N ILE A 291 -19.40 3.02 -30.71
CA ILE A 291 -18.48 2.02 -30.12
C ILE A 291 -18.67 0.67 -30.80
N ARG A 292 -17.56 0.11 -31.31
CA ARG A 292 -17.51 -1.11 -32.12
C ARG A 292 -16.68 -2.25 -31.50
N SER A 293 -15.80 -1.97 -30.56
CA SER A 293 -15.08 -3.00 -29.80
C SER A 293 -14.88 -2.56 -28.36
N GLU A 294 -14.82 -3.55 -27.45
CA GLU A 294 -14.76 -3.33 -26.01
C GLU A 294 -13.92 -4.40 -25.32
N VAL A 295 -13.20 -3.99 -24.29
CA VAL A 295 -12.48 -4.89 -23.35
C VAL A 295 -12.82 -4.50 -21.92
N ALA A 296 -13.57 -5.35 -21.25
CA ALA A 296 -13.88 -5.22 -19.82
C ALA A 296 -12.97 -6.13 -18.99
N ILE A 297 -12.23 -5.53 -18.05
CA ILE A 297 -11.19 -6.19 -17.26
C ILE A 297 -11.59 -6.13 -15.80
N PRO A 298 -11.79 -7.27 -15.14
CA PRO A 298 -12.16 -7.29 -13.72
C PRO A 298 -10.96 -6.84 -12.85
N LEU A 299 -11.24 -5.97 -11.90
CA LEU A 299 -10.32 -5.50 -10.89
C LEU A 299 -10.50 -6.36 -9.64
N ILE A 300 -9.53 -7.23 -9.34
CA ILE A 300 -9.62 -8.24 -8.30
C ILE A 300 -8.50 -8.04 -7.28
N VAL A 301 -8.87 -8.00 -5.99
CA VAL A 301 -7.95 -7.99 -4.86
C VAL A 301 -8.16 -9.27 -4.06
N GLN A 302 -7.14 -10.10 -3.95
CA GLN A 302 -7.25 -11.46 -3.44
C GLN A 302 -8.34 -12.22 -4.22
N ASP A 303 -9.42 -12.67 -3.60
CA ASP A 303 -10.54 -13.33 -4.27
C ASP A 303 -11.80 -12.46 -4.38
N ARG A 304 -11.70 -11.16 -4.09
CA ARG A 304 -12.83 -10.23 -4.13
C ARG A 304 -12.74 -9.32 -5.35
N ILE A 305 -13.86 -9.21 -6.07
CA ILE A 305 -13.98 -8.21 -7.13
C ILE A 305 -14.26 -6.84 -6.53
N VAL A 306 -13.41 -5.85 -6.84
CA VAL A 306 -13.56 -4.46 -6.38
C VAL A 306 -14.14 -3.56 -7.45
N GLY A 307 -14.01 -3.96 -8.72
CA GLY A 307 -14.54 -3.17 -9.83
C GLY A 307 -14.26 -3.80 -11.19
N VAL A 308 -14.50 -3.02 -12.23
CA VAL A 308 -14.19 -3.34 -13.63
C VAL A 308 -13.57 -2.11 -14.28
N MET A 309 -12.48 -2.31 -15.00
CA MET A 309 -11.89 -1.34 -15.92
C MET A 309 -12.40 -1.67 -17.31
N ASP A 310 -13.00 -0.69 -17.96
CA ASP A 310 -13.61 -0.82 -19.26
C ASP A 310 -12.94 0.10 -20.28
N VAL A 311 -12.63 -0.43 -21.45
CA VAL A 311 -11.92 0.27 -22.52
C VAL A 311 -12.62 0.02 -23.84
N GLU A 312 -13.05 1.08 -24.48
CA GLU A 312 -13.90 1.01 -25.67
C GLU A 312 -13.25 1.70 -26.88
N SER A 313 -13.54 1.22 -28.09
CA SER A 313 -13.10 1.85 -29.34
C SER A 313 -14.15 1.76 -30.45
N GLU A 314 -14.21 2.81 -31.29
CA GLU A 314 -15.04 2.88 -32.49
C GLU A 314 -14.58 1.92 -33.61
N ARG A 315 -13.38 1.37 -33.49
CA ARG A 315 -12.77 0.48 -34.48
C ARG A 315 -13.12 -0.98 -34.19
N VAL A 316 -13.65 -1.69 -35.20
CA VAL A 316 -13.95 -3.13 -35.08
C VAL A 316 -12.65 -3.93 -34.90
N GLY A 317 -12.63 -4.79 -33.89
CA GLY A 317 -11.48 -5.68 -33.59
C GLY A 317 -10.21 -4.98 -33.18
N TYR A 318 -10.30 -3.75 -32.69
CA TYR A 318 -9.15 -2.93 -32.33
C TYR A 318 -8.30 -3.55 -31.22
N PHE A 319 -8.94 -4.09 -30.19
CA PHE A 319 -8.21 -4.68 -29.08
C PHE A 319 -7.61 -6.04 -29.46
N THR A 320 -6.27 -6.10 -29.48
CA THR A 320 -5.49 -7.30 -29.78
C THR A 320 -5.26 -8.14 -28.52
N GLU A 321 -4.74 -9.37 -28.68
CA GLU A 321 -4.26 -10.21 -27.56
C GLU A 321 -3.18 -9.52 -26.72
N ASP A 322 -2.32 -8.71 -27.35
CA ASP A 322 -1.26 -7.98 -26.64
C ASP A 322 -1.82 -6.82 -25.82
N HIS A 323 -2.87 -6.13 -26.32
CA HIS A 323 -3.60 -5.12 -25.55
C HIS A 323 -4.24 -5.75 -24.30
N VAL A 324 -4.95 -6.87 -24.47
CA VAL A 324 -5.58 -7.60 -23.35
C VAL A 324 -4.54 -8.03 -22.31
N ARG A 325 -3.40 -8.54 -22.78
CA ARG A 325 -2.31 -8.95 -21.90
C ARG A 325 -1.72 -7.76 -21.11
N THR A 326 -1.52 -6.63 -21.77
CA THR A 326 -0.97 -5.41 -21.15
C THR A 326 -1.91 -4.89 -20.07
N LEU A 327 -3.19 -4.76 -20.37
CA LEU A 327 -4.21 -4.33 -19.40
C LEU A 327 -4.38 -5.32 -18.26
N GLY A 328 -4.36 -6.63 -18.56
CA GLY A 328 -4.43 -7.69 -17.55
C GLY A 328 -3.26 -7.70 -16.57
N LEU A 329 -2.07 -7.23 -17.00
CA LEU A 329 -0.91 -7.05 -16.12
C LEU A 329 -1.05 -5.81 -15.21
N LEU A 330 -1.75 -4.76 -15.66
CA LEU A 330 -2.00 -3.56 -14.88
C LEU A 330 -3.17 -3.74 -13.90
N ALA A 331 -4.16 -4.53 -14.24
CA ALA A 331 -5.39 -4.67 -13.48
C ALA A 331 -5.21 -4.99 -11.98
N PRO A 332 -4.31 -5.90 -11.56
CA PRO A 332 -4.06 -6.15 -10.15
C PRO A 332 -3.51 -4.94 -9.38
N GLN A 333 -2.64 -4.14 -10.04
CA GLN A 333 -2.08 -2.92 -9.44
C GLN A 333 -3.15 -1.84 -9.30
N VAL A 334 -3.93 -1.64 -10.36
CA VAL A 334 -5.10 -0.74 -10.36
C VAL A 334 -6.08 -1.16 -9.28
N ALA A 335 -6.44 -2.45 -9.21
CA ALA A 335 -7.37 -2.98 -8.22
C ALA A 335 -6.92 -2.70 -6.78
N SER A 336 -5.66 -3.01 -6.48
CA SER A 336 -5.09 -2.81 -5.14
C SER A 336 -5.02 -1.32 -4.76
N SER A 337 -4.60 -0.45 -5.69
CA SER A 337 -4.48 0.99 -5.41
C SER A 337 -5.85 1.65 -5.27
N VAL A 338 -6.82 1.28 -6.10
CA VAL A 338 -8.21 1.78 -6.00
C VAL A 338 -8.86 1.36 -4.70
N GLU A 339 -8.67 0.10 -4.28
CA GLU A 339 -9.21 -0.39 -3.00
C GLU A 339 -8.58 0.34 -1.82
N ASN A 340 -7.27 0.57 -1.84
CA ASN A 340 -6.58 1.34 -0.82
C ASN A 340 -7.13 2.78 -0.73
N ALA A 341 -7.24 3.49 -1.85
CA ALA A 341 -7.76 4.85 -1.88
C ALA A 341 -9.21 4.91 -1.37
N ARG A 342 -10.06 3.93 -1.75
CA ARG A 342 -11.45 3.81 -1.27
C ARG A 342 -11.51 3.61 0.25
N LEU A 343 -10.67 2.74 0.80
CA LEU A 343 -10.59 2.50 2.24
C LEU A 343 -10.13 3.74 3.01
N TYR A 344 -9.17 4.49 2.47
CA TYR A 344 -8.73 5.77 3.05
C TYR A 344 -9.86 6.81 3.05
N GLU A 345 -10.61 6.93 1.94
CA GLU A 345 -11.78 7.83 1.85
C GLU A 345 -12.84 7.46 2.89
N GLU A 346 -13.11 6.16 3.09
CA GLU A 346 -14.07 5.67 4.07
C GLU A 346 -13.62 5.94 5.51
N ILE A 347 -12.35 5.70 5.83
CA ILE A 347 -11.76 6.00 7.15
C ILE A 347 -11.85 7.50 7.43
N ALA A 348 -11.41 8.35 6.51
CA ALA A 348 -11.46 9.80 6.66
C ALA A 348 -12.90 10.34 6.82
N LYS A 349 -13.88 9.69 6.20
CA LYS A 349 -15.30 10.03 6.39
C LYS A 349 -15.79 9.63 7.77
N ARG A 350 -15.42 8.43 8.25
CA ARG A 350 -15.78 7.96 9.60
C ARG A 350 -15.16 8.82 10.68
N GLU A 351 -13.90 9.21 10.54
CA GLU A 351 -13.22 10.11 11.47
C GLU A 351 -13.92 11.48 11.55
N ARG A 352 -14.26 12.07 10.39
CA ARG A 352 -15.01 13.35 10.37
C ARG A 352 -16.35 13.25 11.07
N ASN A 353 -17.12 12.19 10.82
CA ASN A 353 -18.42 12.00 11.47
C ASN A 353 -18.25 11.84 12.99
N LEU A 354 -17.25 11.06 13.44
CA LEU A 354 -16.96 10.89 14.86
C LEU A 354 -16.56 12.22 15.53
N ASP A 355 -15.74 13.02 14.88
CA ASP A 355 -15.36 14.36 15.36
C ASP A 355 -16.58 15.29 15.49
N GLU A 356 -17.51 15.26 14.53
CA GLU A 356 -18.74 16.04 14.59
C GLU A 356 -19.62 15.62 15.75
N ASP A 357 -19.79 14.31 15.99
CA ASP A 357 -20.56 13.76 17.11
C ASP A 357 -19.94 14.15 18.45
N LEU A 358 -18.61 14.05 18.59
CA LEU A 358 -17.89 14.44 19.80
C LEU A 358 -18.01 15.96 20.06
N ARG A 359 -17.93 16.79 19.03
CA ARG A 359 -18.15 18.25 19.17
C ARG A 359 -19.57 18.59 19.61
N ALA A 360 -20.57 17.86 19.10
CA ALA A 360 -21.95 18.02 19.56
C ALA A 360 -22.10 17.63 21.03
N ALA A 361 -21.54 16.49 21.47
CA ALA A 361 -21.54 16.06 22.85
C ALA A 361 -20.85 17.07 23.78
N ARG A 362 -19.71 17.66 23.38
CA ARG A 362 -19.03 18.73 24.12
C ARG A 362 -19.91 19.97 24.32
N LYS A 363 -20.68 20.37 23.31
CA LYS A 363 -21.61 21.49 23.45
C LYS A 363 -22.67 21.22 24.51
N LEU A 364 -23.22 20.00 24.56
CA LEU A 364 -24.19 19.59 25.57
C LEU A 364 -23.56 19.57 26.97
N GLN A 365 -22.37 19.00 27.15
CA GLN A 365 -21.67 18.95 28.43
C GLN A 365 -21.38 20.34 28.97
N ARG A 366 -20.99 21.31 28.14
CA ARG A 366 -20.81 22.72 28.56
C ARG A 366 -22.06 23.39 29.10
N VAL A 367 -23.24 22.90 28.78
CA VAL A 367 -24.51 23.41 29.34
C VAL A 367 -24.76 22.83 30.71
N LEU A 368 -24.24 21.63 31.01
CA LEU A 368 -24.38 20.97 32.30
C LEU A 368 -23.43 21.53 33.36
N LEU A 369 -22.24 21.97 32.97
CA LEU A 369 -21.28 22.56 33.88
C LEU A 369 -21.62 24.04 34.14
N PRO A 370 -21.42 24.54 35.39
CA PRO A 370 -21.65 25.95 35.73
C PRO A 370 -20.79 26.87 34.84
N ARG A 371 -21.37 27.86 34.24
CA ARG A 371 -20.64 28.84 33.40
C ARG A 371 -19.79 29.80 34.22
N ARG A 372 -20.18 30.05 35.46
CA ARG A 372 -19.50 30.90 36.44
C ARG A 372 -19.76 30.34 37.85
N ALA A 373 -18.82 30.52 38.75
CA ALA A 373 -19.09 30.29 40.16
C ALA A 373 -20.15 31.28 40.65
N PRO A 374 -21.11 30.85 41.47
CA PRO A 374 -22.08 31.75 42.11
C PRO A 374 -21.38 32.71 43.09
N ASP A 375 -22.08 33.76 43.44
CA ASP A 375 -21.64 34.69 44.49
C ASP A 375 -22.02 34.13 45.87
N ILE A 376 -21.08 33.41 46.50
CA ILE A 376 -21.26 32.76 47.78
C ILE A 376 -20.68 33.66 48.87
N GLU A 377 -21.48 34.01 49.85
CA GLU A 377 -21.07 34.87 50.98
C GLU A 377 -19.81 34.30 51.67
N GLY A 378 -18.79 35.14 51.83
CA GLY A 378 -17.51 34.76 52.43
C GLY A 378 -16.55 34.02 51.52
N LEU A 379 -16.93 33.66 50.28
CA LEU A 379 -16.08 32.94 49.34
C LEU A 379 -15.92 33.69 48.03
N ASN A 380 -14.68 33.78 47.55
CA ASN A 380 -14.37 34.21 46.19
C ASN A 380 -13.84 32.99 45.43
N ILE A 381 -14.51 32.60 44.35
CA ILE A 381 -14.27 31.34 43.67
C ILE A 381 -13.91 31.56 42.18
N TYR A 382 -12.92 30.86 41.70
CA TYR A 382 -12.57 30.83 40.28
C TYR A 382 -12.29 29.40 39.82
N VAL A 383 -12.86 29.01 38.66
CA VAL A 383 -12.70 27.70 38.05
C VAL A 383 -11.94 27.83 36.75
N LYS A 384 -10.95 26.99 36.56
CA LYS A 384 -10.25 26.81 35.26
C LYS A 384 -10.19 25.33 34.95
N SER A 385 -10.66 24.97 33.72
CA SER A 385 -10.67 23.59 33.27
C SER A 385 -10.10 23.52 31.84
N ARG A 386 -9.37 22.45 31.58
CA ARG A 386 -8.80 22.10 30.27
C ARG A 386 -8.98 20.59 30.04
N ALA A 387 -9.80 20.23 29.06
CA ALA A 387 -10.00 18.83 28.69
C ALA A 387 -8.78 18.27 27.95
N ALA A 388 -8.43 17.01 28.22
CA ALA A 388 -7.38 16.28 27.48
C ALA A 388 -7.83 15.89 26.08
N ARG A 389 -9.12 15.66 25.92
CA ARG A 389 -9.79 15.30 24.64
C ARG A 389 -10.95 16.26 24.36
N GLU A 390 -11.84 15.87 23.44
CA GLU A 390 -12.99 16.70 23.06
C GLU A 390 -13.99 16.91 24.21
N ILE A 391 -14.14 15.96 25.14
CA ILE A 391 -15.05 15.97 26.30
C ILE A 391 -14.30 15.55 27.56
N THR A 392 -14.73 16.05 28.72
CA THR A 392 -14.08 15.85 30.04
C THR A 392 -14.86 14.89 30.93
N GLY A 393 -14.14 14.09 31.73
CA GLY A 393 -14.68 13.32 32.88
C GLY A 393 -14.90 14.17 34.11
N ASP A 394 -14.17 15.28 34.26
CA ASP A 394 -14.27 16.18 35.41
C ASP A 394 -15.64 16.81 35.51
N ILE A 395 -16.20 16.78 36.74
CA ILE A 395 -17.48 17.40 37.09
C ILE A 395 -17.31 18.34 38.27
N TYR A 396 -18.02 19.44 38.24
CA TYR A 396 -18.15 20.34 39.38
C TYR A 396 -19.48 21.08 39.32
N ASP A 397 -20.04 21.39 40.51
CA ASP A 397 -21.27 22.18 40.63
C ASP A 397 -21.34 22.91 41.96
N PHE A 398 -22.23 23.88 42.06
CA PHE A 398 -22.43 24.72 43.23
C PHE A 398 -23.92 24.82 43.53
N PHE A 399 -24.31 24.61 44.81
CA PHE A 399 -25.70 24.63 45.26
C PHE A 399 -25.85 25.60 46.40
N GLU A 400 -26.58 26.68 46.20
CA GLU A 400 -26.87 27.66 47.25
C GLU A 400 -28.13 27.26 48.01
N PHE A 401 -28.11 27.43 49.35
CA PHE A 401 -29.25 27.21 50.22
C PHE A 401 -29.80 28.54 50.71
N GLY A 402 -31.09 28.59 51.10
CA GLY A 402 -31.76 29.81 51.47
C GLY A 402 -31.26 30.49 52.76
N ASP A 403 -30.38 29.84 53.53
CA ASP A 403 -29.71 30.32 54.75
C ASP A 403 -28.24 30.73 54.46
N ARG A 404 -27.92 31.13 53.25
CA ARG A 404 -26.59 31.55 52.76
C ARG A 404 -25.52 30.44 52.74
N ALA A 405 -25.82 29.23 53.24
CA ALA A 405 -24.93 28.09 53.12
C ALA A 405 -24.84 27.65 51.65
N ALA A 406 -23.71 27.04 51.26
CA ALA A 406 -23.52 26.54 49.91
C ALA A 406 -22.81 25.19 49.92
N LEU A 407 -23.24 24.27 49.04
CA LEU A 407 -22.56 23.01 48.79
C LEU A 407 -21.78 23.12 47.49
N LEU A 408 -20.48 22.80 47.54
CA LEU A 408 -19.59 22.67 46.44
C LEU A 408 -19.39 21.18 46.15
N SER A 409 -19.50 20.78 44.92
CA SER A 409 -19.15 19.44 44.45
C SER A 409 -18.00 19.52 43.47
N PHE A 410 -17.06 18.58 43.59
CA PHE A 410 -15.93 18.43 42.68
C PHE A 410 -15.61 16.95 42.55
N GLY A 411 -15.48 16.46 41.32
CA GLY A 411 -15.21 15.05 41.10
C GLY A 411 -14.70 14.74 39.70
N ASP A 412 -14.24 13.51 39.55
CA ASP A 412 -13.78 12.93 38.29
C ASP A 412 -14.42 11.55 38.10
N VAL A 413 -14.78 11.25 36.85
CA VAL A 413 -15.40 9.98 36.44
C VAL A 413 -14.34 9.05 35.90
N SER A 414 -14.30 7.81 36.43
CA SER A 414 -13.40 6.78 35.95
C SER A 414 -13.51 6.54 34.44
N GLY A 415 -12.35 6.44 33.74
CA GLY A 415 -12.28 6.26 32.32
C GLY A 415 -12.17 7.57 31.52
N LYS A 416 -12.16 7.48 30.20
CA LYS A 416 -11.93 8.66 29.33
C LYS A 416 -12.92 8.66 28.17
N GLY A 417 -13.20 9.86 27.64
CA GLY A 417 -14.01 10.04 26.43
C GLY A 417 -15.52 10.03 26.68
N ALA A 418 -16.30 9.60 25.67
CA ALA A 418 -17.76 9.75 25.66
C ALA A 418 -18.47 9.03 26.82
N ALA A 419 -18.01 7.86 27.23
CA ALA A 419 -18.61 7.09 28.31
C ALA A 419 -18.46 7.80 29.66
N ALA A 420 -17.26 8.29 29.99
CA ALA A 420 -17.01 9.06 31.20
C ALA A 420 -17.84 10.36 31.22
N ALA A 421 -17.92 11.08 30.10
CA ALA A 421 -18.70 12.29 29.98
C ALA A 421 -20.22 12.08 30.17
N LEU A 422 -20.77 10.98 29.62
CA LEU A 422 -22.19 10.60 29.85
C LEU A 422 -22.46 10.23 31.29
N TYR A 423 -21.54 9.49 31.93
CA TYR A 423 -21.66 9.13 33.33
C TYR A 423 -21.53 10.37 34.22
N GLY A 424 -20.65 11.33 33.88
CA GLY A 424 -20.56 12.62 34.52
C GLY A 424 -21.84 13.46 34.39
N ALA A 425 -22.48 13.43 33.23
CA ALA A 425 -23.77 14.07 33.02
C ALA A 425 -24.88 13.47 33.90
N LEU A 426 -24.90 12.12 34.02
CA LEU A 426 -25.81 11.43 34.93
C LEU A 426 -25.56 11.87 36.38
N MET A 427 -24.28 11.85 36.82
CA MET A 427 -23.92 12.29 38.18
C MET A 427 -24.32 13.73 38.44
N THR A 428 -24.06 14.64 37.50
CA THR A 428 -24.49 16.05 37.63
C THR A 428 -26.01 16.16 37.75
N GLY A 429 -26.78 15.38 37.00
CA GLY A 429 -28.24 15.33 37.12
C GLY A 429 -28.72 14.82 38.47
N LEU A 430 -28.10 13.76 39.00
CA LEU A 430 -28.39 13.23 40.36
C LEU A 430 -28.05 14.24 41.46
N LEU A 431 -26.88 14.86 41.38
CA LEU A 431 -26.48 15.91 42.31
C LEU A 431 -27.50 17.05 42.34
N ARG A 432 -27.91 17.59 41.20
CA ARG A 432 -28.90 18.66 41.08
C ARG A 432 -30.27 18.29 41.62
N SER A 433 -30.66 17.03 41.51
CA SER A 433 -31.93 16.53 42.03
C SER A 433 -31.90 16.32 43.56
N MET A 434 -30.77 15.85 44.12
CA MET A 434 -30.67 15.40 45.50
C MET A 434 -30.11 16.44 46.47
N ALA A 435 -29.13 17.27 46.02
CA ALA A 435 -28.45 18.25 46.90
C ALA A 435 -29.42 19.24 47.58
N PRO A 436 -30.46 19.80 46.93
CA PRO A 436 -31.38 20.73 47.61
C PRO A 436 -32.14 20.12 48.79
N ARG A 437 -32.24 18.78 48.83
CA ARG A 437 -33.00 18.06 49.86
C ARG A 437 -32.12 17.41 50.95
N ARG A 438 -30.81 17.34 50.74
CA ARG A 438 -29.84 16.66 51.63
C ARG A 438 -28.63 17.57 51.84
N ARG A 439 -28.59 18.25 52.98
CA ARG A 439 -27.49 19.18 53.30
C ARG A 439 -26.20 18.46 53.73
N SER A 440 -26.32 17.34 54.49
CA SER A 440 -25.15 16.59 54.92
C SER A 440 -24.41 16.00 53.71
N PRO A 441 -23.13 16.35 53.51
CA PRO A 441 -22.30 15.78 52.45
C PRO A 441 -22.24 14.26 52.51
N ALA A 442 -22.09 13.66 53.68
CA ALA A 442 -22.03 12.20 53.82
C ALA A 442 -23.35 11.50 53.45
N LEU A 443 -24.50 12.07 53.92
CA LEU A 443 -25.81 11.50 53.56
C LEU A 443 -26.15 11.67 52.09
N LEU A 444 -25.73 12.74 51.45
CA LEU A 444 -25.86 12.94 50.01
C LEU A 444 -24.99 11.94 49.25
N MET A 445 -23.73 11.76 49.66
CA MET A 445 -22.80 10.81 49.06
C MET A 445 -23.34 9.37 49.11
N LYS A 446 -23.88 8.97 50.31
CA LYS A 446 -24.50 7.65 50.47
C LYS A 446 -25.69 7.45 49.53
N ALA A 447 -26.59 8.43 49.42
CA ALA A 447 -27.75 8.34 48.56
C ALA A 447 -27.36 8.29 47.06
N LEU A 448 -26.30 9.00 46.66
CA LEU A 448 -25.74 8.91 45.31
C LEU A 448 -25.18 7.51 45.04
N ASN A 449 -24.43 6.94 46.02
CA ASN A 449 -23.89 5.59 45.90
C ASN A 449 -25.00 4.55 45.71
N GLU A 450 -26.01 4.56 46.60
CA GLU A 450 -27.16 3.67 46.53
C GLU A 450 -27.85 3.75 45.14
N THR A 451 -28.10 4.98 44.66
CA THR A 451 -28.77 5.20 43.37
C THR A 451 -27.94 4.69 42.16
N LEU A 452 -26.61 4.87 42.20
CA LEU A 452 -25.74 4.37 41.14
C LEU A 452 -25.59 2.85 41.17
N MET A 453 -25.58 2.26 42.38
CA MET A 453 -25.49 0.82 42.56
C MET A 453 -26.76 0.08 42.12
N GLU A 454 -27.95 0.70 42.26
CA GLU A 454 -29.20 0.15 41.71
C GLU A 454 -29.12 -0.09 40.17
N ARG A 455 -28.32 0.72 39.47
CA ARG A 455 -28.14 0.64 38.03
C ARG A 455 -26.66 0.64 37.67
N LYS A 456 -25.92 -0.27 38.28
CA LYS A 456 -24.46 -0.36 38.13
C LYS A 456 -24.05 -0.49 36.66
N VAL A 457 -23.14 0.39 36.26
CA VAL A 457 -22.46 0.30 34.96
C VAL A 457 -21.04 -0.20 35.23
N ASP A 458 -20.71 -1.38 34.68
CA ASP A 458 -19.41 -2.00 34.93
C ASP A 458 -18.25 -1.08 34.56
N ALA A 459 -17.22 -1.09 35.40
CA ALA A 459 -16.01 -0.27 35.31
C ALA A 459 -16.19 1.27 35.38
N HIS A 460 -17.38 1.77 35.75
CA HIS A 460 -17.61 3.20 35.95
C HIS A 460 -17.94 3.53 37.41
N TYR A 461 -17.22 4.47 37.95
CA TYR A 461 -17.41 5.04 39.31
C TYR A 461 -17.01 6.52 39.28
N VAL A 462 -17.34 7.25 40.33
CA VAL A 462 -17.01 8.68 40.44
C VAL A 462 -16.20 8.92 41.69
N ALA A 463 -15.02 9.48 41.53
CA ALA A 463 -14.28 10.10 42.63
C ALA A 463 -14.91 11.46 42.90
N LEU A 464 -15.51 11.66 44.08
CA LEU A 464 -16.33 12.83 44.40
C LEU A 464 -15.96 13.43 45.76
N LEU A 465 -15.77 14.74 45.77
CA LEU A 465 -15.63 15.56 47.00
C LEU A 465 -16.86 16.46 47.11
N LEU A 466 -17.52 16.45 48.27
CA LEU A 466 -18.60 17.35 48.62
C LEU A 466 -18.16 18.22 49.81
N MET A 467 -18.34 19.54 49.69
CA MET A 467 -17.94 20.53 50.71
C MET A 467 -19.10 21.48 50.99
N LEU A 468 -19.69 21.41 52.19
CA LEU A 468 -20.72 22.31 52.64
C LEU A 468 -20.06 23.49 53.36
N TRP A 469 -20.25 24.69 52.83
CA TRP A 469 -19.85 25.95 53.45
C TRP A 469 -20.93 26.49 54.32
N ASP A 470 -20.56 26.86 55.55
CA ASP A 470 -21.38 27.58 56.50
C ASP A 470 -20.75 28.96 56.76
N PRO A 471 -21.34 30.07 56.25
CA PRO A 471 -20.78 31.40 56.44
C PRO A 471 -20.85 31.91 57.87
N GLU A 472 -21.86 31.47 58.65
CA GLU A 472 -22.00 31.96 60.07
C GLU A 472 -20.86 31.43 60.93
N SER A 473 -20.46 30.20 60.76
CA SER A 473 -19.35 29.59 61.50
C SER A 473 -17.99 29.67 60.82
N GLY A 474 -17.94 30.07 59.52
CA GLY A 474 -16.71 30.14 58.76
C GLY A 474 -16.04 28.77 58.56
N ARG A 475 -16.81 27.69 58.33
CA ARG A 475 -16.30 26.33 58.30
C ARG A 475 -16.80 25.56 57.06
N PHE A 476 -15.98 24.63 56.60
CA PHE A 476 -16.38 23.61 55.66
C PHE A 476 -16.65 22.28 56.36
N THR A 477 -17.80 21.65 56.08
CA THR A 477 -18.06 20.24 56.37
C THR A 477 -17.86 19.46 55.08
N MET A 478 -16.95 18.49 55.09
CA MET A 478 -16.50 17.78 53.86
C MET A 478 -16.75 16.28 53.99
N ALA A 479 -17.18 15.66 52.88
CA ALA A 479 -17.16 14.22 52.68
C ALA A 479 -16.44 13.91 51.36
N ASN A 480 -15.62 12.87 51.36
CA ASN A 480 -14.83 12.47 50.19
C ASN A 480 -15.11 11.02 49.82
N ALA A 481 -15.21 10.76 48.55
CA ALA A 481 -15.37 9.45 47.94
C ALA A 481 -14.27 9.20 46.91
N GLY A 482 -13.02 9.13 47.35
CA GLY A 482 -11.89 8.82 46.51
C GLY A 482 -11.36 9.96 45.61
N ALA A 483 -11.90 11.18 45.77
CA ALA A 483 -11.38 12.35 45.05
C ALA A 483 -10.06 12.85 45.70
N THR A 484 -9.30 13.59 44.93
CA THR A 484 -8.08 14.25 45.42
C THR A 484 -8.42 15.20 46.56
N PRO A 485 -7.79 15.04 47.76
CA PRO A 485 -8.06 15.91 48.88
C PRO A 485 -7.71 17.37 48.59
N PRO A 486 -8.48 18.34 49.11
CA PRO A 486 -8.20 19.74 48.89
C PRO A 486 -6.89 20.17 49.56
N MET A 487 -6.22 21.16 48.97
CA MET A 487 -5.10 21.86 49.63
C MET A 487 -5.58 23.21 50.17
N VAL A 488 -5.14 23.57 51.37
CA VAL A 488 -5.38 24.89 51.97
C VAL A 488 -4.03 25.57 52.16
N CYS A 489 -3.89 26.80 51.71
CA CYS A 489 -2.74 27.63 51.99
C CYS A 489 -3.13 28.71 52.99
N ARG A 490 -2.61 28.61 54.22
CA ARG A 490 -2.78 29.55 55.34
C ARG A 490 -1.45 30.23 55.64
N ALA A 491 -1.37 31.52 55.44
CA ALA A 491 -0.13 32.29 55.63
C ALA A 491 1.12 31.65 54.98
N GLY A 492 0.98 31.10 53.79
CA GLY A 492 2.06 30.46 53.02
C GLY A 492 2.36 28.99 53.42
N LYS A 493 1.66 28.44 54.41
CA LYS A 493 1.80 27.02 54.79
C LYS A 493 0.69 26.17 54.17
N ILE A 494 1.07 25.04 53.58
CA ILE A 494 0.10 24.10 53.01
C ILE A 494 -0.44 23.17 54.09
N ILE A 495 -1.76 23.16 54.23
CA ILE A 495 -2.54 22.28 55.10
C ILE A 495 -3.31 21.33 54.16
N ARG A 496 -3.38 20.07 54.51
CA ARG A 496 -4.15 19.06 53.75
C ARG A 496 -5.18 18.45 54.72
N PRO A 497 -6.44 18.86 54.64
CA PRO A 497 -7.48 18.24 55.44
C PRO A 497 -7.56 16.75 55.14
N HIS A 498 -7.62 15.92 56.17
CA HIS A 498 -7.73 14.47 56.01
C HIS A 498 -9.20 14.11 55.78
N VAL A 499 -9.50 13.66 54.55
CA VAL A 499 -10.84 13.25 54.15
C VAL A 499 -10.67 12.08 53.16
N GLU A 500 -11.11 10.89 53.55
CA GLU A 500 -10.98 9.69 52.76
C GLU A 500 -12.33 9.00 52.53
N GLY A 501 -12.46 8.19 51.52
CA GLY A 501 -13.63 7.38 51.22
C GLY A 501 -13.52 6.62 49.90
N VAL A 502 -14.42 5.68 49.73
CA VAL A 502 -14.49 4.83 48.51
C VAL A 502 -15.28 5.58 47.43
N PRO A 503 -14.82 5.58 46.17
CA PRO A 503 -15.55 6.19 45.05
C PRO A 503 -17.01 5.77 44.97
N VAL A 504 -17.87 6.73 44.62
CA VAL A 504 -19.33 6.51 44.49
C VAL A 504 -19.59 5.60 43.28
N GLY A 505 -20.43 4.58 43.44
CA GLY A 505 -20.75 3.60 42.40
C GLY A 505 -19.74 2.46 42.25
N LEU A 506 -18.71 2.40 43.13
CA LEU A 506 -17.69 1.34 43.08
C LEU A 506 -18.11 0.11 43.89
N LEU A 507 -18.51 0.32 45.17
CA LEU A 507 -18.89 -0.72 46.13
C LEU A 507 -20.26 -0.44 46.74
N ASP A 508 -21.03 -1.52 47.03
CA ASP A 508 -22.30 -1.44 47.78
C ASP A 508 -22.09 -1.08 49.24
N ASP A 509 -23.16 -0.66 49.90
CA ASP A 509 -23.25 -0.43 51.36
C ASP A 509 -22.15 0.46 51.96
N GLN A 510 -21.71 1.48 51.19
CA GLN A 510 -20.71 2.40 51.69
C GLN A 510 -21.32 3.45 52.61
N ASN A 511 -20.64 3.70 53.74
CA ASN A 511 -20.91 4.83 54.62
C ASN A 511 -19.75 5.83 54.48
N TYR A 512 -20.10 7.09 54.41
CA TYR A 512 -19.12 8.17 54.26
C TYR A 512 -19.07 8.96 55.56
N GLU A 513 -17.87 9.41 55.94
CA GLU A 513 -17.64 10.22 57.10
C GLU A 513 -17.55 11.70 56.76
N GLU A 514 -17.92 12.58 57.72
CA GLU A 514 -17.75 14.02 57.56
C GLU A 514 -16.57 14.52 58.38
N THR A 515 -15.76 15.35 57.77
CA THR A 515 -14.67 16.08 58.45
C THR A 515 -14.98 17.58 58.41
N VAL A 516 -14.82 18.24 59.54
CA VAL A 516 -15.02 19.69 59.67
C VAL A 516 -13.66 20.38 59.61
N PHE A 517 -13.54 21.36 58.72
CA PHE A 517 -12.37 22.22 58.60
C PHE A 517 -12.73 23.68 58.93
N GLN A 518 -12.14 24.22 60.02
CA GLN A 518 -12.29 25.62 60.38
C GLN A 518 -11.37 26.49 59.51
N THR A 519 -11.97 27.42 58.79
CA THR A 519 -11.23 28.39 57.99
C THR A 519 -10.90 29.64 58.75
N GLU A 520 -9.91 30.38 58.26
CA GLU A 520 -9.56 31.73 58.67
C GLU A 520 -9.67 32.70 57.50
N PRO A 521 -10.05 33.98 57.79
CA PRO A 521 -10.02 34.97 56.69
C PRO A 521 -8.64 35.04 56.03
N GLY A 522 -8.63 35.01 54.68
CA GLY A 522 -7.41 34.99 53.90
C GLY A 522 -6.93 33.60 53.47
N ASP A 523 -7.51 32.53 54.04
CA ASP A 523 -7.24 31.16 53.56
C ASP A 523 -7.52 31.04 52.06
N MET A 524 -6.61 30.36 51.34
CA MET A 524 -6.79 29.99 49.95
C MET A 524 -6.93 28.47 49.87
N LEU A 525 -8.03 27.99 49.29
CA LEU A 525 -8.26 26.57 49.07
C LEU A 525 -8.08 26.25 47.57
N LEU A 526 -7.59 25.05 47.29
CA LEU A 526 -7.38 24.52 45.93
C LEU A 526 -8.02 23.14 45.84
N LEU A 527 -9.03 22.99 44.95
CA LEU A 527 -9.53 21.70 44.51
C LEU A 527 -8.94 21.46 43.14
N TYR A 528 -8.51 20.23 42.85
CA TYR A 528 -7.84 19.91 41.58
C TYR A 528 -8.04 18.45 41.21
N SER A 529 -8.19 18.17 39.90
CA SER A 529 -8.24 16.80 39.40
C SER A 529 -6.82 16.20 39.33
N ASP A 530 -6.76 14.87 39.30
CA ASP A 530 -5.50 14.14 39.24
C ASP A 530 -4.71 14.45 37.98
N GLY A 531 -5.37 14.76 36.86
CA GLY A 531 -4.71 15.15 35.62
C GLY A 531 -3.76 16.35 35.72
N ILE A 532 -3.86 17.17 36.79
CA ILE A 532 -2.87 18.22 37.08
C ILE A 532 -1.60 17.61 37.68
N GLN A 533 -1.74 16.75 38.70
CA GLN A 533 -0.59 16.15 39.37
C GLN A 533 0.09 15.06 38.53
N ASP A 534 -0.67 14.31 37.74
CA ASP A 534 -0.23 13.18 36.93
C ASP A 534 0.29 13.62 35.54
N GLN A 535 0.20 14.93 35.25
CA GLN A 535 0.76 15.47 34.00
C GLN A 535 2.26 15.19 33.89
N GLN A 536 2.65 14.52 32.81
CA GLN A 536 4.03 14.17 32.53
C GLN A 536 4.79 15.32 31.88
N GLY A 537 6.05 15.51 32.28
CA GLY A 537 7.02 16.39 31.61
C GLY A 537 7.88 15.68 30.59
N MET A 538 8.93 16.34 30.09
CA MET A 538 9.82 15.85 29.02
C MET A 538 10.50 14.50 29.31
N HIS A 539 10.58 14.05 30.56
CA HIS A 539 11.23 12.79 30.97
C HIS A 539 10.23 11.77 31.51
N GLU A 540 8.94 11.89 31.15
CA GLU A 540 7.86 11.01 31.66
C GLU A 540 7.71 11.04 33.19
N ILE A 541 8.24 12.09 33.85
CA ILE A 541 8.09 12.30 35.29
C ILE A 541 6.83 13.12 35.49
N GLU A 542 6.01 12.74 36.47
CA GLU A 542 4.80 13.46 36.84
C GLU A 542 5.13 14.80 37.50
N TYR A 543 4.28 15.81 37.27
CA TYR A 543 4.36 17.10 37.97
C TYR A 543 4.31 16.94 39.50
N GLY A 544 3.43 16.10 39.93
CA GLY A 544 3.33 15.64 41.31
C GLY A 544 2.74 16.64 42.29
N ARG A 545 2.22 16.11 43.37
CA ARG A 545 1.57 16.91 44.47
C ARG A 545 2.50 17.92 45.11
N ASN A 546 3.79 17.64 45.20
CA ASN A 546 4.76 18.51 45.83
C ASN A 546 5.04 19.75 44.99
N GLN A 547 5.20 19.60 43.68
CA GLN A 547 5.39 20.74 42.79
C GLN A 547 4.15 21.62 42.73
N LEU A 548 2.96 21.00 42.68
CA LEU A 548 1.70 21.74 42.77
C LEU A 548 1.60 22.54 44.07
N ALA A 549 1.97 21.95 45.23
CA ALA A 549 1.96 22.63 46.51
C ALA A 549 2.93 23.83 46.55
N ILE A 550 4.13 23.70 45.94
CA ILE A 550 5.10 24.81 45.85
C ILE A 550 4.52 25.93 44.97
N ALA A 551 3.98 25.61 43.82
CA ALA A 551 3.35 26.59 42.94
C ALA A 551 2.16 27.29 43.63
N PHE A 552 1.30 26.53 44.31
CA PHE A 552 0.17 27.06 45.05
C PHE A 552 0.60 28.00 46.16
N ALA A 553 1.59 27.62 46.97
CA ALA A 553 2.14 28.48 48.02
C ALA A 553 2.79 29.76 47.44
N HIS A 554 3.35 29.72 46.27
CA HIS A 554 3.93 30.88 45.59
C HIS A 554 2.86 31.92 45.20
N TYR A 555 1.71 31.46 44.70
CA TYR A 555 0.67 32.36 44.16
C TYR A 555 -0.41 32.72 45.20
N HIS A 556 -0.46 32.15 46.41
CA HIS A 556 -1.58 32.22 47.37
C HIS A 556 -2.05 33.63 47.75
N GLN A 557 -1.17 34.63 47.74
CA GLN A 557 -1.54 36.01 48.06
C GLN A 557 -2.26 36.76 46.93
N GLN A 558 -2.30 36.17 45.74
CA GLN A 558 -2.91 36.79 44.56
C GLN A 558 -4.44 36.55 44.52
N SER A 559 -5.13 37.12 43.56
CA SER A 559 -6.55 36.82 43.33
C SER A 559 -6.72 35.36 42.89
N VAL A 560 -7.86 34.74 43.21
CA VAL A 560 -8.19 33.34 42.82
C VAL A 560 -7.95 33.06 41.36
N ARG A 561 -8.26 34.02 40.48
CA ARG A 561 -7.99 33.91 39.04
C ARG A 561 -6.50 33.83 38.74
N LYS A 562 -5.69 34.68 39.35
CA LYS A 562 -4.24 34.69 39.14
C LYS A 562 -3.56 33.44 39.71
N VAL A 563 -4.08 32.90 40.83
CA VAL A 563 -3.64 31.60 41.36
C VAL A 563 -3.85 30.50 40.35
N ALA A 564 -5.05 30.37 39.81
CA ALA A 564 -5.37 29.35 38.81
C ALA A 564 -4.56 29.52 37.51
N GLU A 565 -4.47 30.74 36.97
CA GLU A 565 -3.69 31.04 35.77
C GLU A 565 -2.19 30.80 35.99
N GLY A 566 -1.65 31.12 37.16
CA GLY A 566 -0.26 30.89 37.50
C GLY A 566 0.11 29.42 37.59
N ILE A 567 -0.72 28.60 38.22
CA ILE A 567 -0.52 27.16 38.31
C ILE A 567 -0.56 26.53 36.90
N PHE A 568 -1.51 26.91 36.06
CA PHE A 568 -1.57 26.40 34.68
C PHE A 568 -0.36 26.85 33.83
N THR A 569 0.15 28.07 34.07
CA THR A 569 1.37 28.54 33.39
C THR A 569 2.60 27.74 33.81
N ASP A 570 2.69 27.37 35.09
CA ASP A 570 3.75 26.53 35.61
C ASP A 570 3.65 25.10 35.02
N LEU A 571 2.44 24.56 34.97
CA LEU A 571 2.16 23.25 34.39
C LEU A 571 2.51 23.22 32.88
N ASP A 572 2.14 24.27 32.14
CA ASP A 572 2.49 24.39 30.71
C ASP A 572 4.01 24.44 30.47
N ARG A 573 4.74 25.12 31.35
CA ARG A 573 6.21 25.16 31.31
C ARG A 573 6.82 23.80 31.63
N TYR A 574 6.25 23.06 32.59
CA TYR A 574 6.68 21.73 32.97
C TYR A 574 6.43 20.71 31.86
N MET A 575 5.26 20.77 31.24
CA MET A 575 4.82 19.90 30.18
C MET A 575 5.64 20.08 28.88
N GLY A 576 6.03 21.33 28.56
CA GLY A 576 6.76 21.64 27.33
C GLY A 576 5.93 21.34 26.08
N HIS A 577 6.38 20.37 25.27
CA HIS A 577 5.68 19.92 24.04
C HIS A 577 4.83 18.67 24.24
N GLN A 578 4.74 18.13 25.45
CA GLN A 578 3.91 16.97 25.74
C GLN A 578 2.42 17.31 25.64
N ALA A 579 1.62 16.33 25.22
CA ALA A 579 0.18 16.48 25.20
C ALA A 579 -0.39 16.49 26.63
N VAL A 580 -1.58 17.05 26.79
CA VAL A 580 -2.35 16.96 28.04
C VAL A 580 -2.72 15.50 28.25
N PHE A 581 -2.25 14.92 29.36
CA PHE A 581 -2.38 13.49 29.64
C PHE A 581 -3.79 13.11 30.08
N ASP A 582 -4.39 13.92 30.97
CA ASP A 582 -5.75 13.74 31.48
C ASP A 582 -6.45 15.08 31.68
N ASP A 583 -7.75 15.06 31.95
CA ASP A 583 -8.55 16.25 32.19
C ASP A 583 -8.01 17.03 33.37
N GLN A 584 -7.87 18.33 33.22
CA GLN A 584 -7.23 19.22 34.18
C GLN A 584 -8.23 20.27 34.64
N THR A 585 -8.79 20.09 35.80
CA THR A 585 -9.71 21.07 36.42
C THR A 585 -9.17 21.54 37.76
N LEU A 586 -9.24 22.84 37.96
CA LEU A 586 -8.80 23.51 39.18
C LEU A 586 -9.83 24.53 39.63
N ILE A 587 -10.19 24.47 40.91
CA ILE A 587 -11.04 25.46 41.57
C ILE A 587 -10.20 26.12 42.67
N ALA A 588 -9.97 27.43 42.53
CA ALA A 588 -9.34 28.25 43.58
C ALA A 588 -10.43 29.00 44.37
N ILE A 589 -10.40 28.90 45.70
CA ILE A 589 -11.36 29.50 46.58
C ILE A 589 -10.61 30.33 47.63
N LYS A 590 -10.95 31.61 47.78
CA LYS A 590 -10.41 32.48 48.82
C LYS A 590 -11.50 32.80 49.84
N VAL A 591 -11.18 32.60 51.13
CA VAL A 591 -12.05 32.97 52.23
C VAL A 591 -11.87 34.45 52.50
N SER A 592 -12.97 35.21 52.45
CA SER A 592 -13.02 36.64 52.72
C SER A 592 -13.39 36.89 54.20
N GLU A 593 -13.12 38.10 54.70
CA GLU A 593 -13.71 38.56 55.96
C GLU A 593 -15.24 38.60 55.78
N LEU A 594 -15.96 38.00 56.73
CA LEU A 594 -17.42 37.94 56.79
C LEU A 594 -18.02 39.21 57.36
#